data_f5c3f332fadb786346ced269bcb11aa5
#
_entry.id   f5c3f332fadb786346ced269bcb11aa5
#
_cell.length_a   1.000
_cell.length_b   1.000
_cell.length_c   1.000
_cell.angle_alpha   90.00
_cell.angle_beta   90.00
_cell.angle_gamma   90.00
#
_symmetry.space_group_name_H-M   'P 1'
#
loop_
_entity.id
_entity.type
_entity.pdbx_description
1 polymer ?
#
loop_
_entity_poly.entity_id
_entity_poly.type
_entity_poly.pdbx_seq_one_letter_code
_entity_poly.pdbx_strand_id
1 'polypeptide(L)'
;MAIQAGLVGLPNVGKSTLFNALTKSEVPAENFPFCTIEPHVAITAVPDARLSRLATIFDSKKIIPATMQFVDIAGLVSGASKGEGLGNKFLSHVMEVDLIIHVLRCFSDDDISHVSNNVDPIDDFSTISAELMLKDLESLEKRTPKVLTSIKKTQGSPKERKVFEAELEFIKKATAALDSGNIDEVKKI
;
A
#
# COMPACT_ATOMS: atom_id res chain seq x y z
N MET A 1 -15.70 -6.94 7.32
CA MET A 1 -14.31 -7.33 7.06
C MET A 1 -13.41 -6.45 7.89
N ALA A 2 -12.28 -6.95 8.40
CA ALA A 2 -11.27 -6.11 9.03
C ALA A 2 -10.53 -5.32 7.94
N ILE A 3 -10.20 -4.05 8.20
CA ILE A 3 -9.38 -3.24 7.29
C ILE A 3 -7.95 -3.80 7.31
N GLN A 4 -7.37 -3.99 6.13
CA GLN A 4 -5.98 -4.41 5.96
C GLN A 4 -5.09 -3.19 5.73
N ALA A 5 -4.13 -2.96 6.63
CA ALA A 5 -3.17 -1.86 6.54
C ALA A 5 -1.77 -2.42 6.27
N GLY A 6 -1.20 -2.09 5.13
CA GLY A 6 0.16 -2.46 4.75
C GLY A 6 1.19 -1.43 5.21
N LEU A 7 2.22 -1.88 5.92
CA LEU A 7 3.38 -1.05 6.26
C LEU A 7 4.34 -1.04 5.07
N VAL A 8 4.58 0.14 4.51
CA VAL A 8 5.41 0.35 3.32
C VAL A 8 6.53 1.33 3.66
N GLY A 9 7.72 1.09 3.15
CA GLY A 9 8.88 1.96 3.36
C GLY A 9 10.15 1.31 2.83
N LEU A 10 11.23 2.07 2.77
CA LEU A 10 12.54 1.56 2.38
C LEU A 10 13.06 0.51 3.40
N PRO A 11 14.08 -0.27 3.06
CA PRO A 11 14.76 -1.12 4.04
C PRO A 11 15.29 -0.33 5.24
N ASN A 12 15.29 -0.95 6.40
CA ASN A 12 15.90 -0.42 7.65
C ASN A 12 15.29 0.90 8.18
N VAL A 13 14.05 1.23 7.79
CA VAL A 13 13.32 2.41 8.31
C VAL A 13 12.54 2.12 9.61
N GLY A 14 12.50 0.86 10.06
CA GLY A 14 11.81 0.45 11.28
C GLY A 14 10.42 -0.17 11.07
N LYS A 15 10.06 -0.62 9.86
CA LYS A 15 8.76 -1.24 9.57
C LYS A 15 8.44 -2.42 10.48
N SER A 16 9.32 -3.42 10.54
CA SER A 16 9.11 -4.62 11.35
C SER A 16 9.11 -4.31 12.85
N THR A 17 9.88 -3.32 13.28
CA THR A 17 9.85 -2.83 14.66
C THR A 17 8.47 -2.22 14.99
N LEU A 18 7.94 -1.37 14.10
CA LEU A 18 6.61 -0.79 14.23
C LEU A 18 5.52 -1.88 14.19
N PHE A 19 5.64 -2.84 13.27
CA PHE A 19 4.73 -3.98 13.17
C PHE A 19 4.69 -4.76 14.50
N ASN A 20 5.84 -5.11 15.06
CA ASN A 20 5.93 -5.83 16.33
C ASN A 20 5.29 -5.03 17.48
N ALA A 21 5.54 -3.72 17.54
CA ALA A 21 4.96 -2.85 18.55
C ALA A 21 3.42 -2.78 18.46
N LEU A 22 2.87 -2.72 17.24
CA LEU A 22 1.42 -2.65 17.00
C LEU A 22 0.70 -3.98 17.26
N THR A 23 1.35 -5.10 16.92
CA THR A 23 0.72 -6.41 16.89
C THR A 23 1.11 -7.29 18.10
N LYS A 24 2.08 -6.84 18.90
CA LYS A 24 2.71 -7.62 19.98
C LYS A 24 3.30 -8.95 19.48
N SER A 25 3.77 -8.96 18.24
CA SER A 25 4.42 -10.10 17.59
C SER A 25 5.94 -10.01 17.78
N GLU A 26 6.63 -11.13 17.63
CA GLU A 26 8.10 -11.23 17.70
C GLU A 26 8.67 -11.57 16.31
N VAL A 27 8.38 -10.76 15.30
CA VAL A 27 8.99 -10.92 13.99
C VAL A 27 10.43 -10.41 14.03
N PRO A 28 11.44 -11.15 13.54
CA PRO A 28 12.82 -10.70 13.51
C PRO A 28 12.96 -9.36 12.77
N ALA A 29 13.48 -8.35 13.46
CA ALA A 29 13.81 -7.05 12.90
C ALA A 29 15.31 -7.03 12.55
N GLU A 30 15.66 -7.57 11.39
CA GLU A 30 17.06 -7.67 10.94
C GLU A 30 17.44 -6.48 10.06
N ASN A 31 18.72 -6.04 10.18
CA ASN A 31 19.27 -4.88 9.46
C ASN A 31 19.74 -5.22 8.03
N PHE A 32 19.18 -6.26 7.41
CA PHE A 32 19.54 -6.66 6.05
C PHE A 32 18.42 -6.32 5.05
N PRO A 33 18.76 -5.80 3.86
CA PRO A 33 17.80 -5.66 2.78
C PRO A 33 17.18 -7.01 2.42
N PHE A 34 15.85 -7.07 2.23
CA PHE A 34 15.11 -8.26 1.80
C PHE A 34 14.99 -9.43 2.79
N CYS A 35 15.04 -9.18 4.09
CA CYS A 35 14.82 -10.23 5.10
C CYS A 35 13.44 -10.91 5.00
N THR A 36 12.45 -10.21 4.48
CA THR A 36 11.06 -10.69 4.40
C THR A 36 10.68 -10.94 2.95
N ILE A 37 10.55 -12.21 2.55
CA ILE A 37 10.08 -12.61 1.21
C ILE A 37 8.55 -12.78 1.19
N GLU A 38 7.97 -13.21 2.31
CA GLU A 38 6.53 -13.34 2.52
C GLU A 38 6.05 -12.28 3.51
N PRO A 39 4.89 -11.64 3.27
CA PRO A 39 4.38 -10.63 4.19
C PRO A 39 3.98 -11.26 5.52
N HIS A 40 4.41 -10.66 6.61
CA HIS A 40 3.90 -11.03 7.93
C HIS A 40 2.55 -10.37 8.14
N VAL A 41 1.57 -11.15 8.57
CA VAL A 41 0.20 -10.70 8.78
C VAL A 41 -0.20 -10.89 10.23
N ALA A 42 -0.71 -9.87 10.88
CA ALA A 42 -1.24 -9.97 12.24
C ALA A 42 -2.52 -9.17 12.40
N ILE A 43 -3.43 -9.71 13.22
CA ILE A 43 -4.71 -9.06 13.54
C ILE A 43 -4.63 -8.54 14.96
N THR A 44 -4.93 -7.25 15.16
CA THR A 44 -4.98 -6.62 16.47
C THR A 44 -6.35 -6.01 16.73
N ALA A 45 -6.76 -6.01 18.00
CA ALA A 45 -7.98 -5.34 18.44
C ALA A 45 -7.75 -3.83 18.49
N VAL A 46 -8.71 -3.05 17.99
CA VAL A 46 -8.69 -1.59 18.12
C VAL A 46 -9.10 -1.22 19.54
N PRO A 47 -8.24 -0.53 20.31
CA PRO A 47 -8.58 -0.10 21.66
C PRO A 47 -9.73 0.92 21.63
N ASP A 48 -10.81 0.63 22.33
CA ASP A 48 -11.96 1.55 22.45
C ASP A 48 -12.52 1.50 23.88
N ALA A 49 -12.22 2.53 24.67
CA ALA A 49 -12.68 2.63 26.05
C ALA A 49 -14.22 2.73 26.18
N ARG A 50 -14.93 3.10 25.12
CA ARG A 50 -16.40 3.17 25.11
C ARG A 50 -17.04 1.79 25.27
N LEU A 51 -16.40 0.75 24.74
CA LEU A 51 -16.91 -0.62 24.79
C LEU A 51 -17.08 -1.12 26.24
N SER A 52 -16.09 -0.88 27.09
CA SER A 52 -16.16 -1.28 28.50
C SER A 52 -17.28 -0.53 29.25
N ARG A 53 -17.47 0.77 28.96
CA ARG A 53 -18.54 1.57 29.55
C ARG A 53 -19.91 1.08 29.10
N LEU A 54 -20.08 0.81 27.82
CA LEU A 54 -21.33 0.26 27.26
C LEU A 54 -21.63 -1.13 27.84
N ALA A 55 -20.64 -1.98 27.97
CA ALA A 55 -20.81 -3.31 28.56
C ALA A 55 -21.30 -3.24 29.99
N THR A 56 -20.82 -2.27 30.79
CA THR A 56 -21.30 -2.06 32.15
C THR A 56 -22.75 -1.56 32.18
N ILE A 57 -23.12 -0.63 31.28
CA ILE A 57 -24.50 -0.08 31.22
C ILE A 57 -25.51 -1.15 30.83
N PHE A 58 -25.16 -2.02 29.86
CA PHE A 58 -26.07 -3.02 29.30
C PHE A 58 -25.87 -4.43 29.86
N ASP A 59 -25.07 -4.59 30.92
CA ASP A 59 -24.72 -5.88 31.51
C ASP A 59 -24.31 -6.93 30.47
N SER A 60 -23.44 -6.52 29.55
CA SER A 60 -23.05 -7.34 28.39
C SER A 60 -22.08 -8.45 28.79
N LYS A 61 -22.44 -9.71 28.50
CA LYS A 61 -21.61 -10.88 28.81
C LYS A 61 -20.33 -10.98 27.97
N LYS A 62 -20.28 -10.29 26.83
CA LYS A 62 -19.16 -10.36 25.87
C LYS A 62 -18.91 -9.02 25.23
N ILE A 63 -17.64 -8.62 25.19
CA ILE A 63 -17.17 -7.43 24.48
C ILE A 63 -16.38 -7.91 23.25
N ILE A 64 -16.76 -7.44 22.07
CA ILE A 64 -16.07 -7.76 20.80
C ILE A 64 -15.59 -6.45 20.20
N PRO A 65 -14.29 -6.12 20.29
CA PRO A 65 -13.72 -4.93 19.66
C PRO A 65 -13.70 -5.07 18.15
N ALA A 66 -13.64 -3.94 17.45
CA ALA A 66 -13.23 -3.91 16.05
C ALA A 66 -11.78 -4.42 15.94
N THR A 67 -11.45 -5.00 14.79
CA THR A 67 -10.09 -5.51 14.52
C THR A 67 -9.52 -4.84 13.28
N MET A 68 -8.20 -4.63 13.27
CA MET A 68 -7.42 -4.21 12.14
C MET A 68 -6.36 -5.27 11.84
N GLN A 69 -6.14 -5.53 10.58
CA GLN A 69 -5.09 -6.43 10.11
C GLN A 69 -3.91 -5.59 9.64
N PHE A 70 -2.73 -5.83 10.20
CA PHE A 70 -1.48 -5.23 9.74
C PHE A 70 -0.72 -6.23 8.89
N VAL A 71 -0.09 -5.72 7.84
CA VAL A 71 0.73 -6.50 6.91
C VAL A 71 2.10 -5.82 6.84
N ASP A 72 3.16 -6.51 7.29
CA ASP A 72 4.54 -6.03 7.10
C ASP A 72 4.99 -6.40 5.69
N ILE A 73 4.96 -5.42 4.81
CA ILE A 73 5.37 -5.61 3.42
C ILE A 73 6.88 -5.39 3.32
N ALA A 74 7.59 -6.32 2.67
CA ALA A 74 9.04 -6.24 2.48
C ALA A 74 9.46 -4.85 1.94
N GLY A 75 10.64 -4.34 2.40
CA GLY A 75 11.11 -3.01 2.01
C GLY A 75 11.28 -2.86 0.50
N LEU A 76 10.82 -1.75 -0.04
CA LEU A 76 11.02 -1.39 -1.43
C LEU A 76 12.46 -0.93 -1.66
N VAL A 77 13.09 -1.36 -2.75
CA VAL A 77 14.35 -0.82 -3.24
C VAL A 77 14.08 -0.09 -4.55
N SER A 78 14.74 1.05 -4.73
CA SER A 78 14.65 1.85 -5.96
C SER A 78 14.82 1.00 -7.22
N GLY A 79 13.96 1.20 -8.22
CA GLY A 79 13.97 0.41 -9.46
C GLY A 79 13.17 -0.91 -9.39
N ALA A 80 12.38 -1.11 -8.34
CA ALA A 80 11.59 -2.33 -8.15
C ALA A 80 10.53 -2.55 -9.24
N SER A 81 10.01 -1.47 -9.83
CA SER A 81 9.04 -1.53 -10.93
C SER A 81 9.65 -2.05 -12.25
N LYS A 82 10.97 -1.88 -12.45
CA LYS A 82 11.68 -2.31 -13.66
C LYS A 82 12.39 -3.65 -13.51
N GLY A 83 12.44 -4.23 -12.29
CA GLY A 83 13.15 -5.47 -11.98
C GLY A 83 12.26 -6.71 -12.06
N GLU A 84 12.80 -7.81 -12.60
CA GLU A 84 12.21 -9.14 -12.45
C GLU A 84 12.43 -9.62 -11.02
N GLY A 85 11.36 -10.06 -10.32
CA GLY A 85 11.46 -10.76 -9.04
C GLY A 85 10.88 -10.02 -7.82
N LEU A 86 11.72 -9.60 -6.86
CA LEU A 86 11.29 -9.11 -5.54
C LEU A 86 10.45 -7.82 -5.58
N GLY A 87 10.77 -6.89 -6.49
CA GLY A 87 10.00 -5.65 -6.66
C GLY A 87 8.57 -5.89 -7.11
N ASN A 88 8.34 -6.82 -8.03
CA ASN A 88 6.99 -7.17 -8.47
C ASN A 88 6.17 -7.85 -7.36
N LYS A 89 6.79 -8.65 -6.48
CA LYS A 89 6.12 -9.25 -5.32
C LYS A 89 5.72 -8.19 -4.31
N PHE A 90 6.62 -7.24 -4.01
CA PHE A 90 6.32 -6.09 -3.16
C PHE A 90 5.06 -5.34 -3.65
N LEU A 91 5.06 -4.93 -4.93
CA LEU A 91 3.95 -4.19 -5.52
C LEU A 91 2.64 -5.00 -5.55
N SER A 92 2.73 -6.33 -5.70
CA SER A 92 1.53 -7.19 -5.60
C SER A 92 0.93 -7.15 -4.20
N HIS A 93 1.75 -7.23 -3.14
CA HIS A 93 1.26 -7.16 -1.76
C HIS A 93 0.69 -5.78 -1.42
N VAL A 94 1.26 -4.69 -1.97
CA VAL A 94 0.71 -3.34 -1.81
C VAL A 94 -0.70 -3.23 -2.42
N MET A 95 -0.96 -3.91 -3.53
CA MET A 95 -2.28 -3.91 -4.19
C MET A 95 -3.34 -4.74 -3.47
N GLU A 96 -2.95 -5.60 -2.52
CA GLU A 96 -3.86 -6.46 -1.76
C GLU A 96 -4.39 -5.81 -0.48
N VAL A 97 -3.81 -4.67 -0.05
CA VAL A 97 -4.22 -3.98 1.19
C VAL A 97 -5.18 -2.83 0.91
N ASP A 98 -6.03 -2.52 1.91
CA ASP A 98 -7.01 -1.43 1.81
C ASP A 98 -6.40 -0.06 2.12
N LEU A 99 -5.31 -0.03 2.91
CA LEU A 99 -4.65 1.18 3.39
C LEU A 99 -3.13 0.98 3.38
N ILE A 100 -2.40 2.00 2.95
CA ILE A 100 -0.94 2.07 3.03
C ILE A 100 -0.53 2.96 4.20
N ILE A 101 0.30 2.44 5.10
CA ILE A 101 0.99 3.20 6.14
C ILE A 101 2.44 3.36 5.70
N HIS A 102 2.80 4.56 5.26
CA HIS A 102 4.14 4.86 4.81
C HIS A 102 5.05 5.14 6.01
N VAL A 103 6.06 4.29 6.20
CA VAL A 103 7.04 4.40 7.29
C VAL A 103 8.30 5.05 6.76
N LEU A 104 8.64 6.21 7.30
CA LEU A 104 9.82 6.99 6.94
C LEU A 104 10.82 7.03 8.09
N ARG A 105 12.11 6.95 7.77
CA ARG A 105 13.19 7.08 8.75
C ARG A 105 13.53 8.56 8.97
N CYS A 106 13.28 9.04 10.19
CA CYS A 106 13.60 10.41 10.60
C CYS A 106 14.68 10.46 11.70
N PHE A 107 15.34 9.34 11.99
CA PHE A 107 16.38 9.24 13.00
C PHE A 107 17.73 8.88 12.37
N SER A 108 18.82 9.34 12.99
CA SER A 108 20.18 8.95 12.62
C SER A 108 20.68 7.87 13.57
N ASP A 109 21.31 6.84 13.03
CA ASP A 109 21.93 5.75 13.77
C ASP A 109 23.02 5.16 12.87
N ASP A 110 24.27 5.19 13.34
CA ASP A 110 25.44 4.77 12.57
C ASP A 110 25.52 3.24 12.40
N ASP A 111 24.87 2.49 13.31
CA ASP A 111 24.82 1.03 13.25
C ASP A 111 23.74 0.51 12.27
N ILE A 112 22.86 1.38 11.79
CA ILE A 112 21.80 1.03 10.86
C ILE A 112 22.05 1.65 9.49
N SER A 113 22.44 0.83 8.51
CA SER A 113 22.68 1.30 7.13
C SER A 113 21.42 1.85 6.48
N HIS A 114 21.55 2.94 5.71
CA HIS A 114 20.50 3.46 4.83
C HIS A 114 20.81 3.12 3.37
N VAL A 115 19.77 2.88 2.55
CA VAL A 115 19.95 2.45 1.14
C VAL A 115 20.69 3.51 0.31
N SER A 116 20.45 4.80 0.56
CA SER A 116 21.09 5.94 -0.11
C SER A 116 22.32 6.48 0.65
N ASN A 117 22.76 5.85 1.75
CA ASN A 117 23.81 6.34 2.65
C ASN A 117 23.52 7.72 3.28
N ASN A 118 22.34 8.27 3.09
CA ASN A 118 21.87 9.52 3.67
C ASN A 118 20.42 9.36 4.11
N VAL A 119 20.06 9.90 5.28
CA VAL A 119 18.68 9.88 5.79
C VAL A 119 17.98 11.15 5.32
N ASP A 120 17.13 11.03 4.32
CA ASP A 120 16.26 12.09 3.82
C ASP A 120 14.82 11.57 3.68
N PRO A 121 13.95 11.84 4.67
CA PRO A 121 12.57 11.33 4.64
C PRO A 121 11.73 11.83 3.47
N ILE A 122 12.06 13.00 2.91
CA ILE A 122 11.32 13.59 1.77
C ILE A 122 11.72 12.87 0.48
N ASP A 123 13.00 12.60 0.30
CA ASP A 123 13.50 11.84 -0.83
C ASP A 123 13.01 10.38 -0.78
N ASP A 124 13.03 9.75 0.39
CA ASP A 124 12.48 8.41 0.63
C ASP A 124 10.99 8.33 0.28
N PHE A 125 10.21 9.33 0.70
CA PHE A 125 8.79 9.44 0.36
C PHE A 125 8.59 9.56 -1.15
N SER A 126 9.36 10.42 -1.79
CA SER A 126 9.28 10.66 -3.23
C SER A 126 9.64 9.42 -4.03
N THR A 127 10.67 8.69 -3.61
CA THR A 127 11.11 7.44 -4.23
C THR A 127 10.00 6.37 -4.21
N ILE A 128 9.39 6.12 -3.05
CA ILE A 128 8.31 5.13 -2.94
C ILE A 128 7.07 5.57 -3.71
N SER A 129 6.72 6.85 -3.63
CA SER A 129 5.58 7.39 -4.37
C SER A 129 5.75 7.24 -5.89
N ALA A 130 6.96 7.48 -6.41
CA ALA A 130 7.27 7.28 -7.82
C ALA A 130 7.12 5.81 -8.25
N GLU A 131 7.59 4.86 -7.44
CA GLU A 131 7.46 3.43 -7.74
C GLU A 131 5.99 2.97 -7.74
N LEU A 132 5.17 3.49 -6.81
CA LEU A 132 3.73 3.21 -6.78
C LEU A 132 3.03 3.79 -8.02
N MET A 133 3.33 5.05 -8.39
CA MET A 133 2.77 5.68 -9.59
C MET A 133 3.16 4.92 -10.88
N LEU A 134 4.40 4.46 -10.99
CA LEU A 134 4.84 3.63 -12.12
C LEU A 134 4.06 2.32 -12.21
N LYS A 135 3.75 1.70 -11.07
CA LYS A 135 2.93 0.47 -11.04
C LYS A 135 1.49 0.71 -11.45
N ASP A 136 0.93 1.84 -11.02
CA ASP A 136 -0.42 2.25 -11.43
C ASP A 136 -0.46 2.49 -12.94
N LEU A 137 0.54 3.18 -13.51
CA LEU A 137 0.69 3.36 -14.97
C LEU A 137 0.72 2.02 -15.72
N GLU A 138 1.54 1.06 -15.27
CA GLU A 138 1.60 -0.27 -15.85
C GLU A 138 0.22 -0.98 -15.82
N SER A 139 -0.52 -0.80 -14.74
CA SER A 139 -1.86 -1.38 -14.57
C SER A 139 -2.87 -0.75 -15.52
N LEU A 140 -2.82 0.57 -15.72
CA LEU A 140 -3.67 1.30 -16.67
C LEU A 140 -3.31 0.94 -18.12
N GLU A 141 -2.02 0.82 -18.45
CA GLU A 141 -1.57 0.36 -19.76
C GLU A 141 -2.09 -1.03 -20.10
N LYS A 142 -2.08 -1.97 -19.15
CA LYS A 142 -2.64 -3.32 -19.32
C LYS A 142 -4.17 -3.34 -19.41
N ARG A 143 -4.85 -2.39 -18.75
CA ARG A 143 -6.31 -2.28 -18.76
C ARG A 143 -6.84 -1.67 -20.04
N THR A 144 -6.18 -0.68 -20.61
CA THR A 144 -6.58 0.08 -21.80
C THR A 144 -7.00 -0.80 -22.99
N PRO A 145 -6.22 -1.78 -23.48
CA PRO A 145 -6.60 -2.61 -24.61
C PRO A 145 -7.84 -3.48 -24.32
N LYS A 146 -8.04 -3.88 -23.07
CA LYS A 146 -9.22 -4.65 -22.65
C LYS A 146 -10.49 -3.80 -22.76
N VAL A 147 -10.44 -2.55 -22.29
CA VAL A 147 -11.57 -1.61 -22.38
C VAL A 147 -11.89 -1.28 -23.84
N LEU A 148 -10.90 -1.00 -24.67
CA LEU A 148 -11.08 -0.77 -26.10
C LEU A 148 -11.72 -1.95 -26.81
N THR A 149 -11.35 -3.18 -26.45
CA THR A 149 -11.96 -4.40 -26.97
C THR A 149 -13.42 -4.53 -26.52
N SER A 150 -13.73 -4.19 -25.26
CA SER A 150 -15.09 -4.20 -24.72
C SER A 150 -16.00 -3.19 -25.44
N ILE A 151 -15.50 -1.97 -25.70
CA ILE A 151 -16.22 -0.95 -26.48
C ILE A 151 -16.59 -1.48 -27.88
N LYS A 152 -15.67 -2.19 -28.54
CA LYS A 152 -15.94 -2.80 -29.86
C LYS A 152 -16.99 -3.90 -29.80
N LYS A 153 -16.97 -4.73 -28.75
CA LYS A 153 -17.92 -5.85 -28.58
C LYS A 153 -19.34 -5.37 -28.20
N THR A 154 -19.48 -4.22 -27.54
CA THR A 154 -20.78 -3.69 -27.06
C THR A 154 -21.46 -2.76 -28.07
N GLN A 155 -21.14 -2.84 -29.37
CA GLN A 155 -21.79 -2.02 -30.43
C GLN A 155 -23.31 -2.15 -30.48
N GLY A 156 -23.87 -3.30 -30.04
CA GLY A 156 -25.32 -3.55 -29.96
C GLY A 156 -25.97 -3.08 -28.64
N SER A 157 -25.25 -2.63 -27.65
CA SER A 157 -25.75 -2.19 -26.34
C SER A 157 -25.24 -0.78 -25.98
N PRO A 158 -25.97 0.28 -26.34
CA PRO A 158 -25.53 1.66 -26.09
C PRO A 158 -25.28 1.99 -24.61
N LYS A 159 -26.02 1.35 -23.70
CA LYS A 159 -25.90 1.57 -22.25
C LYS A 159 -24.58 0.99 -21.72
N GLU A 160 -24.23 -0.23 -22.08
CA GLU A 160 -22.97 -0.88 -21.69
C GLU A 160 -21.76 -0.18 -22.32
N ARG A 161 -21.89 0.21 -23.58
CA ARG A 161 -20.85 0.96 -24.29
C ARG A 161 -20.48 2.25 -23.58
N LYS A 162 -21.47 3.04 -23.11
CA LYS A 162 -21.22 4.28 -22.35
C LYS A 162 -20.41 4.04 -21.06
N VAL A 163 -20.60 2.89 -20.39
CA VAL A 163 -19.81 2.55 -19.19
C VAL A 163 -18.32 2.38 -19.55
N PHE A 164 -18.02 1.64 -20.62
CA PHE A 164 -16.64 1.44 -21.05
C PHE A 164 -16.00 2.72 -21.66
N GLU A 165 -16.80 3.56 -22.30
CA GLU A 165 -16.31 4.87 -22.78
C GLU A 165 -15.96 5.81 -21.62
N ALA A 166 -16.76 5.82 -20.54
CA ALA A 166 -16.47 6.56 -19.33
C ALA A 166 -15.23 6.01 -18.62
N GLU A 167 -15.08 4.68 -18.55
CA GLU A 167 -13.87 4.03 -18.02
C GLU A 167 -12.63 4.44 -18.81
N LEU A 168 -12.71 4.46 -20.14
CA LEU A 168 -11.58 4.87 -20.99
C LEU A 168 -11.19 6.34 -20.77
N GLU A 169 -12.18 7.21 -20.57
CA GLU A 169 -11.93 8.62 -20.27
C GLU A 169 -11.25 8.77 -18.89
N PHE A 170 -11.72 8.03 -17.89
CA PHE A 170 -11.06 7.97 -16.58
C PHE A 170 -9.62 7.50 -16.68
N ILE A 171 -9.37 6.39 -17.40
CA ILE A 171 -8.00 5.87 -17.62
C ILE A 171 -7.10 6.95 -18.22
N LYS A 172 -7.55 7.68 -19.23
CA LYS A 172 -6.76 8.76 -19.86
C LYS A 172 -6.41 9.87 -18.87
N LYS A 173 -7.38 10.29 -18.04
CA LYS A 173 -7.14 11.31 -17.01
C LYS A 173 -6.15 10.82 -15.95
N ALA A 174 -6.34 9.59 -15.47
CA ALA A 174 -5.46 8.99 -14.48
C ALA A 174 -4.03 8.83 -15.02
N THR A 175 -3.87 8.35 -16.26
CA THR A 175 -2.57 8.25 -16.91
C THR A 175 -1.87 9.62 -17.00
N ALA A 176 -2.57 10.65 -17.44
CA ALA A 176 -1.98 11.99 -17.57
C ALA A 176 -1.53 12.57 -16.21
N ALA A 177 -2.30 12.34 -15.14
CA ALA A 177 -1.93 12.79 -13.82
C ALA A 177 -0.75 12.02 -13.23
N LEU A 178 -0.70 10.69 -13.43
CA LEU A 178 0.43 9.86 -13.01
C LEU A 178 1.72 10.22 -13.78
N ASP A 179 1.62 10.45 -15.09
CA ASP A 179 2.74 10.87 -15.93
C ASP A 179 3.32 12.25 -15.54
N SER A 180 2.49 13.13 -14.96
CA SER A 180 2.96 14.42 -14.44
C SER A 180 3.92 14.27 -13.25
N GLY A 181 3.90 13.12 -12.57
CA GLY A 181 4.65 12.88 -11.34
C GLY A 181 4.15 13.69 -10.14
N ASN A 182 3.02 14.39 -10.27
CA ASN A 182 2.48 15.26 -9.23
C ASN A 182 1.39 14.54 -8.43
N ILE A 183 1.72 14.17 -7.19
CA ILE A 183 0.79 13.47 -6.28
C ILE A 183 -0.50 14.27 -6.05
N ASP A 184 -0.44 15.60 -6.03
CA ASP A 184 -1.61 16.44 -5.78
C ASP A 184 -2.57 16.46 -6.99
N GLU A 185 -2.08 16.22 -8.20
CA GLU A 185 -2.93 16.01 -9.37
C GLU A 185 -3.59 14.64 -9.34
N VAL A 186 -2.86 13.60 -8.95
CA VAL A 186 -3.41 12.25 -8.79
C VAL A 186 -4.54 12.21 -7.77
N LYS A 187 -4.42 12.94 -6.65
CA LYS A 187 -5.47 13.02 -5.61
C LYS A 187 -6.76 13.71 -6.06
N LYS A 188 -6.76 14.43 -7.17
CA LYS A 188 -7.94 15.17 -7.69
C LYS A 188 -8.81 14.34 -8.65
N ILE A 189 -8.35 13.16 -9.03
CA ILE A 189 -9.06 12.22 -9.91
C ILE A 189 -10.03 11.36 -9.10
#